data_29b10deec2cca5c2fe6068d0582e7ff2
#
_entry.id   29b10deec2cca5c2fe6068d0582e7ff2
#
_cell.length_a   1.000
_cell.length_b   1.000
_cell.length_c   1.000
_cell.angle_alpha   90.00
_cell.angle_beta   90.00
_cell.angle_gamma   90.00
#
_symmetry.space_group_name_H-M   'P 1'
#
loop_
_entity.id
_entity.type
_entity.pdbx_description
1 polymer ?
#
loop_
_entity_poly.entity_id
_entity_poly.type
_entity_poly.pdbx_seq_one_letter_code
_entity_poly.pdbx_strand_id
1 'polypeptide(L)'
;KAALATLDKRLKESQGYESKTFAQFLTDKSGNEQEKVNIIRDHILNNLRTCPIPMAMTGYTVRDIDTVLRSAYGTPLEIAQLLNVMLNAAGIPSEVLAVYPGHLDTDACGLAAIQTLAVKATVDGKDQYLSASPLTNRGGLDKVVSLSGTSIEIETTPIQIKESRSVAISADQAKDGFAICVLPAISAGIDSWGMSALNSKRSNLFELPSLIREEVTYTVTPAEGMKLQTSTKEQVISKPFGKVTRTITPKGNTIEVVRTIELNKQQFTPAEYSGVRSLIHEWTNPDNRVLLF
;
A
#
# COMPACT_ATOMS: atom_id res chain seq x y z
N LYS A 1 12.24 -17.69 17.72
CA LYS A 1 11.30 -17.58 18.86
C LYS A 1 11.98 -17.00 20.10
N ALA A 2 13.10 -17.55 20.60
CA ALA A 2 13.77 -17.05 21.81
C ALA A 2 14.16 -15.57 21.72
N ALA A 3 14.66 -15.11 20.56
CA ALA A 3 15.02 -13.72 20.34
C ALA A 3 13.80 -12.77 20.37
N LEU A 4 12.68 -13.19 19.79
CA LEU A 4 11.42 -12.43 19.86
C LEU A 4 10.90 -12.34 21.27
N ALA A 5 10.94 -13.44 22.04
CA ALA A 5 10.54 -13.43 23.45
C ALA A 5 11.41 -12.49 24.30
N THR A 6 12.71 -12.38 23.98
CA THR A 6 13.60 -11.42 24.63
C THR A 6 13.21 -9.99 24.29
N LEU A 7 12.85 -9.72 23.05
CA LEU A 7 12.38 -8.41 22.63
C LEU A 7 11.04 -8.07 23.31
N ASP A 8 10.09 -8.98 23.33
CA ASP A 8 8.80 -8.84 24.01
C ASP A 8 8.97 -8.49 25.51
N LYS A 9 9.89 -9.19 26.20
CA LYS A 9 10.22 -8.88 27.58
C LYS A 9 10.70 -7.45 27.76
N ARG A 10 11.62 -6.98 26.92
CA ARG A 10 12.13 -5.59 26.97
C ARG A 10 11.02 -4.56 26.74
N LEU A 11 10.12 -4.82 25.79
CA LEU A 11 8.98 -3.95 25.54
C LEU A 11 8.05 -3.88 26.76
N LYS A 12 7.78 -5.02 27.40
CA LYS A 12 6.94 -5.07 28.61
C LYS A 12 7.57 -4.38 29.82
N GLU A 13 8.88 -4.29 29.89
CA GLU A 13 9.60 -3.52 30.91
C GLU A 13 9.51 -2.00 30.68
N SER A 14 9.29 -1.56 29.44
CA SER A 14 9.18 -0.15 29.05
C SER A 14 7.71 0.30 28.99
N GLN A 15 7.08 0.47 30.14
CA GLN A 15 5.63 0.71 30.27
C GLN A 15 5.30 2.15 30.53
N GLY A 16 5.87 3.13 30.67
CA GLY A 16 5.53 4.52 30.93
C GLY A 16 4.23 4.78 31.70
N TYR A 17 4.26 5.67 32.64
CA TYR A 17 3.10 6.13 33.39
C TYR A 17 2.43 7.35 32.75
N GLU A 18 3.24 8.35 32.35
CA GLU A 18 2.77 9.60 31.74
C GLU A 18 2.11 9.32 30.39
N SER A 19 2.69 8.44 29.60
CA SER A 19 2.15 8.04 28.28
C SER A 19 0.75 7.44 28.39
N LYS A 20 0.50 6.63 29.42
CA LYS A 20 -0.82 6.04 29.69
C LYS A 20 -1.84 7.10 30.09
N THR A 21 -1.47 7.96 31.03
CA THR A 21 -2.34 9.06 31.49
C THR A 21 -2.64 10.04 30.36
N PHE A 22 -1.64 10.33 29.53
CA PHE A 22 -1.81 11.20 28.38
C PHE A 22 -2.72 10.60 27.31
N ALA A 23 -2.61 9.28 27.04
CA ALA A 23 -3.51 8.61 26.12
C ALA A 23 -4.97 8.66 26.58
N GLN A 24 -5.20 8.43 27.87
CA GLN A 24 -6.54 8.54 28.46
C GLN A 24 -7.09 9.97 28.34
N PHE A 25 -6.27 10.98 28.62
CA PHE A 25 -6.65 12.39 28.44
C PHE A 25 -7.01 12.73 26.99
N LEU A 26 -6.20 12.29 26.02
CA LEU A 26 -6.44 12.53 24.59
C LEU A 26 -7.77 11.92 24.12
N THR A 27 -8.15 10.79 24.69
CA THR A 27 -9.30 10.00 24.24
C THR A 27 -10.52 10.11 25.14
N ASP A 28 -10.48 10.94 26.17
CA ASP A 28 -11.57 11.11 27.17
C ASP A 28 -12.91 11.47 26.54
N LYS A 29 -12.90 12.27 25.47
CA LYS A 29 -14.11 12.73 24.77
C LYS A 29 -14.45 11.92 23.52
N SER A 30 -13.74 10.84 23.26
CA SER A 30 -13.95 10.03 22.05
C SER A 30 -15.21 9.19 22.15
N GLY A 31 -16.03 9.19 21.08
CA GLY A 31 -17.31 8.51 21.04
C GLY A 31 -17.23 7.01 20.77
N ASN A 32 -16.13 6.51 20.17
CA ASN A 32 -15.95 5.13 19.78
C ASN A 32 -14.48 4.70 19.72
N GLU A 33 -14.25 3.39 19.60
CA GLU A 33 -12.90 2.81 19.57
C GLU A 33 -12.07 3.28 18.36
N GLN A 34 -12.67 3.37 17.19
CA GLN A 34 -11.98 3.83 15.98
C GLN A 34 -11.49 5.28 16.10
N GLU A 35 -12.27 6.14 16.71
CA GLU A 35 -11.89 7.53 16.96
C GLU A 35 -10.68 7.61 17.90
N LYS A 36 -10.68 6.81 18.98
CA LYS A 36 -9.52 6.70 19.88
C LYS A 36 -8.25 6.29 19.15
N VAL A 37 -8.33 5.26 18.30
CA VAL A 37 -7.20 4.81 17.50
C VAL A 37 -6.68 5.94 16.60
N ASN A 38 -7.56 6.64 15.90
CA ASN A 38 -7.19 7.73 15.01
C ASN A 38 -6.51 8.86 15.76
N ILE A 39 -7.05 9.30 16.89
CA ILE A 39 -6.50 10.38 17.73
C ILE A 39 -5.07 10.03 18.19
N ILE A 40 -4.87 8.83 18.74
CA ILE A 40 -3.56 8.40 19.24
C ILE A 40 -2.55 8.29 18.08
N ARG A 41 -2.94 7.65 16.98
CA ARG A 41 -2.10 7.49 15.79
C ARG A 41 -1.70 8.84 15.22
N ASP A 42 -2.67 9.73 15.01
CA ASP A 42 -2.45 11.04 14.41
C ASP A 42 -1.61 11.93 15.33
N HIS A 43 -1.79 11.82 16.67
CA HIS A 43 -0.91 12.49 17.62
C HIS A 43 0.56 12.06 17.44
N ILE A 44 0.82 10.75 17.37
CA ILE A 44 2.17 10.22 17.18
C ILE A 44 2.75 10.66 15.84
N LEU A 45 2.00 10.55 14.74
CA LEU A 45 2.46 10.91 13.40
C LEU A 45 2.78 12.41 13.25
N ASN A 46 1.99 13.28 13.90
CA ASN A 46 2.12 14.71 13.73
C ASN A 46 3.11 15.35 14.72
N ASN A 47 3.35 14.72 15.87
CA ASN A 47 4.13 15.34 16.94
C ASN A 47 5.45 14.63 17.25
N LEU A 48 5.65 13.40 16.81
CA LEU A 48 6.88 12.66 17.05
C LEU A 48 7.65 12.41 15.75
N ARG A 49 8.96 12.45 15.85
CA ARG A 49 9.88 12.09 14.75
C ARG A 49 10.39 10.66 14.92
N THR A 50 10.25 9.86 13.89
CA THR A 50 10.89 8.55 13.85
C THR A 50 12.34 8.69 13.38
N CYS A 51 13.28 8.28 14.22
CA CYS A 51 14.70 8.22 13.86
C CYS A 51 14.95 6.87 13.17
N PRO A 52 15.33 6.83 11.90
CA PRO A 52 15.48 5.57 11.13
C PRO A 52 16.79 4.84 11.49
N ILE A 53 17.04 4.64 12.79
CA ILE A 53 18.20 3.90 13.29
C ILE A 53 17.83 2.41 13.30
N PRO A 54 18.59 1.55 12.61
CA PRO A 54 18.36 0.11 12.67
C PRO A 54 18.39 -0.43 14.09
N MET A 55 17.45 -1.29 14.45
CA MET A 55 17.36 -1.87 15.80
C MET A 55 18.65 -2.59 16.24
N ALA A 56 19.39 -3.18 15.31
CA ALA A 56 20.67 -3.81 15.58
C ALA A 56 21.72 -2.82 16.11
N MET A 57 21.70 -1.56 15.66
CA MET A 57 22.61 -0.50 16.12
C MET A 57 22.31 -0.02 17.54
N THR A 58 21.07 -0.15 17.99
CA THR A 58 20.66 0.19 19.36
C THR A 58 20.71 -1.00 20.31
N GLY A 59 21.21 -2.16 19.84
CA GLY A 59 21.22 -3.41 20.62
C GLY A 59 19.82 -3.86 21.02
N TYR A 60 18.79 -3.49 20.25
CA TYR A 60 17.38 -3.77 20.55
C TYR A 60 16.94 -3.25 21.91
N THR A 61 17.53 -2.15 22.36
CA THR A 61 17.14 -1.47 23.60
C THR A 61 15.96 -0.53 23.33
N VAL A 62 15.13 -0.38 24.32
CA VAL A 62 13.97 0.52 24.33
C VAL A 62 14.14 1.47 25.49
N ARG A 63 14.16 2.77 25.24
CA ARG A 63 14.15 3.78 26.30
C ARG A 63 12.82 3.69 27.07
N ASP A 64 12.79 4.27 28.24
CA ASP A 64 11.53 4.52 28.93
C ASP A 64 10.56 5.29 28.04
N ILE A 65 9.32 4.79 27.93
CA ILE A 65 8.34 5.32 26.97
C ILE A 65 7.91 6.74 27.29
N ASP A 66 7.91 7.15 28.55
CA ASP A 66 7.64 8.55 28.93
C ASP A 66 8.76 9.47 28.44
N THR A 67 10.00 8.97 28.42
CA THR A 67 11.13 9.70 27.82
C THR A 67 10.97 9.84 26.30
N VAL A 68 10.49 8.81 25.61
CA VAL A 68 10.18 8.88 24.16
C VAL A 68 9.10 9.93 23.88
N LEU A 69 8.02 9.91 24.66
CA LEU A 69 6.93 10.88 24.54
C LEU A 69 7.44 12.31 24.76
N ARG A 70 8.15 12.57 25.87
CA ARG A 70 8.67 13.91 26.20
C ARG A 70 9.70 14.44 25.22
N SER A 71 10.56 13.56 24.69
CA SER A 71 11.60 13.95 23.72
C SER A 71 11.07 14.18 22.32
N ALA A 72 9.82 13.78 22.05
CA ALA A 72 9.16 13.88 20.75
C ALA A 72 9.92 13.18 19.60
N TYR A 73 10.74 12.19 19.90
CA TYR A 73 11.39 11.33 18.90
C TYR A 73 11.67 9.93 19.46
N GLY A 74 11.71 8.94 18.54
CA GLY A 74 12.05 7.57 18.90
C GLY A 74 12.53 6.75 17.70
N THR A 75 13.17 5.63 17.99
CA THR A 75 13.43 4.59 16.98
C THR A 75 12.11 3.95 16.54
N PRO A 76 12.05 3.26 15.40
CA PRO A 76 10.84 2.54 15.00
C PRO A 76 10.28 1.60 16.08
N LEU A 77 11.16 0.96 16.85
CA LEU A 77 10.79 0.08 17.96
C LEU A 77 10.14 0.85 19.11
N GLU A 78 10.72 1.97 19.50
CA GLU A 78 10.20 2.84 20.57
C GLU A 78 8.86 3.46 20.20
N ILE A 79 8.72 3.90 18.95
CA ILE A 79 7.47 4.48 18.44
C ILE A 79 6.36 3.44 18.38
N ALA A 80 6.65 2.21 17.93
CA ALA A 80 5.69 1.12 17.93
C ALA A 80 5.25 0.77 19.35
N GLN A 81 6.19 0.73 20.32
CA GLN A 81 5.86 0.47 21.72
C GLN A 81 5.06 1.61 22.33
N LEU A 82 5.38 2.88 22.05
CA LEU A 82 4.59 4.01 22.52
C LEU A 82 3.14 3.91 22.03
N LEU A 83 2.95 3.65 20.73
CA LEU A 83 1.63 3.44 20.15
C LEU A 83 0.87 2.32 20.87
N ASN A 84 1.53 1.17 21.07
CA ASN A 84 0.96 0.03 21.77
C ASN A 84 0.55 0.38 23.21
N VAL A 85 1.41 1.05 23.97
CA VAL A 85 1.14 1.44 25.36
C VAL A 85 -0.04 2.42 25.43
N MET A 86 -0.08 3.41 24.54
CA MET A 86 -1.15 4.41 24.51
C MET A 86 -2.50 3.80 24.11
N LEU A 87 -2.52 2.89 23.12
CA LEU A 87 -3.75 2.19 22.71
C LEU A 87 -4.31 1.32 23.83
N ASN A 88 -3.47 0.51 24.46
CA ASN A 88 -3.90 -0.31 25.60
C ASN A 88 -4.42 0.56 26.76
N ALA A 89 -3.79 1.69 27.04
CA ALA A 89 -4.25 2.63 28.08
C ALA A 89 -5.59 3.28 27.76
N ALA A 90 -5.90 3.49 26.48
CA ALA A 90 -7.19 3.97 25.99
C ALA A 90 -8.28 2.88 25.92
N GLY A 91 -7.97 1.65 26.34
CA GLY A 91 -8.88 0.49 26.32
C GLY A 91 -8.96 -0.24 24.98
N ILE A 92 -8.02 -0.01 24.07
CA ILE A 92 -7.93 -0.71 22.78
C ILE A 92 -6.90 -1.83 22.90
N PRO A 93 -7.29 -3.11 22.89
CA PRO A 93 -6.37 -4.24 22.94
C PRO A 93 -5.37 -4.15 21.77
N SER A 94 -4.08 -4.16 22.08
CA SER A 94 -3.05 -4.04 21.05
C SER A 94 -1.78 -4.78 21.43
N GLU A 95 -0.99 -5.15 20.39
CA GLU A 95 0.30 -5.82 20.52
C GLU A 95 1.27 -5.36 19.42
N VAL A 96 2.57 -5.36 19.73
CA VAL A 96 3.63 -5.09 18.75
C VAL A 96 3.92 -6.36 17.96
N LEU A 97 4.04 -6.22 16.65
CA LEU A 97 4.33 -7.30 15.71
C LEU A 97 5.67 -7.04 15.01
N ALA A 98 6.41 -8.12 14.75
CA ALA A 98 7.59 -8.10 13.89
C ALA A 98 7.19 -8.44 12.45
N VAL A 99 7.67 -7.67 11.50
CA VAL A 99 7.44 -7.86 10.07
C VAL A 99 8.74 -8.27 9.40
N TYR A 100 8.74 -9.45 8.78
CA TYR A 100 9.87 -10.04 8.06
C TYR A 100 9.58 -10.06 6.56
N PRO A 101 10.64 -10.01 5.70
CA PRO A 101 10.48 -10.31 4.29
C PRO A 101 9.80 -11.67 4.06
N GLY A 102 8.82 -11.73 3.18
CA GLY A 102 8.00 -12.91 2.96
C GLY A 102 8.75 -14.16 2.48
N HIS A 103 9.91 -13.97 1.85
CA HIS A 103 10.76 -15.06 1.37
C HIS A 103 11.65 -15.69 2.46
N LEU A 104 11.75 -15.06 3.65
CA LEU A 104 12.57 -15.59 4.73
C LEU A 104 11.80 -16.61 5.58
N ASP A 105 12.54 -17.61 6.06
CA ASP A 105 12.06 -18.50 7.11
C ASP A 105 12.18 -17.80 8.46
N THR A 106 11.04 -17.41 9.06
CA THR A 106 11.02 -16.70 10.34
C THR A 106 11.54 -17.50 11.52
N ASP A 107 11.55 -18.83 11.42
CA ASP A 107 12.11 -19.69 12.48
C ASP A 107 13.65 -19.74 12.43
N ALA A 108 14.22 -19.55 11.26
CA ALA A 108 15.68 -19.49 11.05
C ALA A 108 16.26 -18.07 11.18
N CYS A 109 15.42 -17.02 11.10
CA CYS A 109 15.86 -15.63 11.14
C CYS A 109 15.96 -15.10 12.57
N GLY A 110 17.01 -14.29 12.80
CA GLY A 110 17.15 -13.50 14.03
C GLY A 110 16.44 -12.16 13.96
N LEU A 111 16.56 -11.36 15.04
CA LEU A 111 15.98 -9.99 15.09
C LEU A 111 16.52 -9.06 13.99
N ALA A 112 17.74 -9.30 13.51
CA ALA A 112 18.36 -8.49 12.44
C ALA A 112 17.62 -8.59 11.11
N ALA A 113 16.81 -9.63 10.90
CA ALA A 113 15.99 -9.82 9.71
C ALA A 113 14.63 -9.11 9.79
N ILE A 114 14.27 -8.54 10.94
CA ILE A 114 13.05 -7.74 11.06
C ILE A 114 13.19 -6.49 10.18
N GLN A 115 12.28 -6.37 9.23
CA GLN A 115 12.26 -5.28 8.26
C GLN A 115 11.60 -4.03 8.85
N THR A 116 10.50 -4.22 9.58
CA THR A 116 9.76 -3.17 10.27
C THR A 116 8.94 -3.75 11.42
N LEU A 117 8.28 -2.87 12.15
CA LEU A 117 7.37 -3.21 13.22
C LEU A 117 5.98 -2.63 12.91
N ALA A 118 4.97 -3.37 13.26
CA ALA A 118 3.59 -2.95 13.21
C ALA A 118 2.95 -3.07 14.60
N VAL A 119 1.81 -2.44 14.79
CA VAL A 119 0.97 -2.62 15.97
C VAL A 119 -0.38 -3.16 15.52
N LYS A 120 -0.74 -4.35 15.99
CA LYS A 120 -2.09 -4.85 15.84
C LYS A 120 -2.96 -4.21 16.91
N ALA A 121 -4.10 -3.66 16.51
CA ALA A 121 -5.13 -3.13 17.41
C ALA A 121 -6.45 -3.80 17.11
N THR A 122 -7.17 -4.26 18.11
CA THR A 122 -8.50 -4.86 17.94
C THR A 122 -9.54 -3.79 18.22
N VAL A 123 -10.28 -3.39 17.20
CA VAL A 123 -11.29 -2.32 17.21
C VAL A 123 -12.63 -2.90 16.82
N ASP A 124 -13.65 -2.76 17.65
CA ASP A 124 -14.98 -3.33 17.43
C ASP A 124 -14.93 -4.81 17.03
N GLY A 125 -14.02 -5.58 17.64
CA GLY A 125 -13.81 -6.99 17.37
C GLY A 125 -13.08 -7.32 16.06
N LYS A 126 -12.52 -6.33 15.35
CA LYS A 126 -11.75 -6.50 14.11
C LYS A 126 -10.30 -6.07 14.30
N ASP A 127 -9.38 -6.85 13.78
CA ASP A 127 -7.96 -6.51 13.82
C ASP A 127 -7.61 -5.47 12.76
N GLN A 128 -6.89 -4.42 13.19
CA GLN A 128 -6.28 -3.40 12.35
C GLN A 128 -4.78 -3.42 12.56
N TYR A 129 -4.03 -3.21 11.49
CA TYR A 129 -2.58 -3.18 11.53
C TYR A 129 -2.09 -1.75 11.31
N LEU A 130 -1.49 -1.19 12.36
CA LEU A 130 -1.05 0.19 12.44
C LEU A 130 0.47 0.27 12.42
N SER A 131 0.99 1.35 11.89
CA SER A 131 2.39 1.70 12.04
C SER A 131 2.52 3.19 12.26
N ALA A 132 3.45 3.60 13.11
CA ALA A 132 3.81 5.00 13.29
C ALA A 132 4.63 5.55 12.10
N SER A 133 5.33 4.69 11.38
CA SER A 133 5.85 5.04 10.05
C SER A 133 4.82 4.63 9.01
N PRO A 134 4.66 5.39 7.90
CA PRO A 134 3.79 4.93 6.83
C PRO A 134 4.27 3.55 6.39
N LEU A 135 3.57 2.51 6.81
CA LEU A 135 3.71 1.21 6.19
C LEU A 135 3.23 1.42 4.76
N THR A 136 4.15 1.43 3.84
CA THR A 136 3.80 1.07 2.48
C THR A 136 3.11 -0.27 2.61
N ASN A 137 1.83 -0.31 2.26
CA ASN A 137 0.99 -1.49 2.40
C ASN A 137 1.54 -2.59 1.49
N ARG A 138 2.55 -3.30 1.96
CA ARG A 138 3.25 -4.39 1.26
C ARG A 138 2.56 -5.71 1.52
N GLY A 139 1.23 -5.70 1.57
CA GLY A 139 0.48 -6.91 1.81
C GLY A 139 0.98 -8.06 0.94
N GLY A 140 1.12 -9.23 1.55
CA GLY A 140 1.52 -10.48 0.89
C GLY A 140 3.03 -10.66 0.64
N LEU A 141 3.85 -9.60 0.73
CA LEU A 141 5.32 -9.69 0.64
C LEU A 141 5.99 -9.88 1.99
N ASP A 142 5.25 -9.68 3.06
CA ASP A 142 5.76 -9.68 4.41
C ASP A 142 5.17 -10.82 5.23
N LYS A 143 5.99 -11.46 6.06
CA LYS A 143 5.54 -12.36 7.12
C LYS A 143 5.42 -11.60 8.41
N VAL A 144 4.23 -11.57 8.98
CA VAL A 144 3.96 -10.89 10.24
C VAL A 144 3.92 -11.92 11.35
N VAL A 145 4.65 -11.64 12.40
CA VAL A 145 4.83 -12.55 13.53
C VAL A 145 4.61 -11.77 14.83
N SER A 146 3.78 -12.30 15.72
CA SER A 146 3.68 -11.76 17.08
C SER A 146 5.01 -11.94 17.82
N LEU A 147 5.30 -11.12 18.81
CA LEU A 147 6.52 -11.29 19.60
C LEU A 147 6.50 -12.59 20.44
N SER A 148 5.36 -13.22 20.61
CA SER A 148 5.25 -14.59 21.15
C SER A 148 5.76 -15.68 20.18
N GLY A 149 6.01 -15.33 18.91
CA GLY A 149 6.47 -16.22 17.85
C GLY A 149 5.35 -16.90 17.05
N THR A 150 4.11 -16.41 17.17
CA THR A 150 2.98 -16.89 16.37
C THR A 150 2.91 -16.13 15.08
N SER A 151 2.89 -16.84 13.94
CA SER A 151 2.65 -16.21 12.63
C SER A 151 1.22 -15.71 12.53
N ILE A 152 1.07 -14.52 11.98
CA ILE A 152 -0.22 -13.87 11.77
C ILE A 152 -0.43 -13.74 10.26
N GLU A 153 -1.49 -14.34 9.77
CA GLU A 153 -1.92 -14.11 8.40
C GLU A 153 -2.66 -12.78 8.31
N ILE A 154 -2.15 -11.88 7.51
CA ILE A 154 -2.84 -10.63 7.20
C ILE A 154 -3.48 -10.78 5.84
N GLU A 155 -4.79 -10.61 5.80
CA GLU A 155 -5.51 -10.57 4.55
C GLU A 155 -5.08 -9.32 3.76
N THR A 156 -4.56 -9.54 2.57
CA THR A 156 -4.07 -8.47 1.71
C THR A 156 -5.24 -7.88 0.93
N THR A 157 -5.62 -6.67 1.28
CA THR A 157 -6.62 -5.93 0.51
C THR A 157 -5.96 -5.23 -0.67
N PRO A 158 -6.41 -5.45 -1.92
CA PRO A 158 -5.91 -4.72 -3.06
C PRO A 158 -6.12 -3.21 -2.92
N ILE A 159 -5.14 -2.41 -3.34
CA ILE A 159 -5.32 -0.98 -3.50
C ILE A 159 -6.44 -0.76 -4.54
N GLN A 160 -7.44 0.03 -4.18
CA GLN A 160 -8.54 0.39 -5.08
C GLN A 160 -8.31 1.80 -5.59
N ILE A 161 -8.16 1.95 -6.92
CA ILE A 161 -8.06 3.25 -7.57
C ILE A 161 -9.19 3.34 -8.58
N LYS A 162 -9.95 4.42 -8.48
CA LYS A 162 -11.00 4.73 -9.43
C LYS A 162 -10.92 6.21 -9.81
N GLU A 163 -10.62 6.48 -11.07
CA GLU A 163 -10.51 7.84 -11.59
C GLU A 163 -11.43 8.06 -12.79
N SER A 164 -11.86 9.31 -12.96
CA SER A 164 -12.59 9.77 -14.14
C SER A 164 -11.89 10.98 -14.73
N ARG A 165 -11.71 10.99 -16.04
CA ARG A 165 -11.03 12.03 -16.79
C ARG A 165 -11.86 12.47 -17.99
N SER A 166 -11.93 13.78 -18.24
CA SER A 166 -12.53 14.34 -19.47
C SER A 166 -11.43 14.79 -20.42
N VAL A 167 -11.56 14.44 -21.69
CA VAL A 167 -10.62 14.79 -22.76
C VAL A 167 -11.42 15.39 -23.91
N ALA A 168 -11.09 16.62 -24.33
CA ALA A 168 -11.66 17.25 -25.51
C ALA A 168 -10.65 17.20 -26.65
N ILE A 169 -11.13 16.95 -27.87
CA ILE A 169 -10.33 16.97 -29.09
C ILE A 169 -10.85 18.11 -29.94
N SER A 170 -9.97 19.08 -30.23
CA SER A 170 -10.28 20.24 -31.05
C SER A 170 -10.02 19.97 -32.55
N ALA A 171 -10.69 20.71 -33.41
CA ALA A 171 -10.59 20.51 -34.87
C ALA A 171 -9.19 20.76 -35.44
N ASP A 172 -8.40 21.64 -34.79
CA ASP A 172 -7.02 21.94 -35.17
C ASP A 172 -6.03 20.81 -34.88
N GLN A 173 -6.43 19.83 -34.11
CA GLN A 173 -5.63 18.62 -33.86
C GLN A 173 -5.70 17.61 -35.03
N ALA A 174 -6.62 17.79 -35.98
CA ALA A 174 -6.69 16.95 -37.17
C ALA A 174 -5.60 17.33 -38.19
N LYS A 175 -4.85 16.32 -38.63
CA LYS A 175 -3.88 16.44 -39.75
C LYS A 175 -4.23 15.38 -40.81
N ASP A 176 -4.24 15.80 -42.09
CA ASP A 176 -4.51 14.90 -43.19
C ASP A 176 -5.80 14.09 -43.06
N GLY A 177 -6.81 14.67 -42.40
CA GLY A 177 -8.11 14.03 -42.18
C GLY A 177 -8.19 13.08 -40.96
N PHE A 178 -7.13 12.98 -40.15
CA PHE A 178 -7.09 12.14 -38.95
C PHE A 178 -6.70 12.97 -37.72
N ALA A 179 -7.28 12.62 -36.58
CA ALA A 179 -6.86 13.13 -35.28
C ALA A 179 -6.44 11.97 -34.35
N ILE A 180 -5.32 12.15 -33.67
CA ILE A 180 -4.80 11.18 -32.70
C ILE A 180 -5.00 11.76 -31.31
N CYS A 181 -5.76 11.04 -30.50
CA CYS A 181 -5.95 11.35 -29.07
C CYS A 181 -5.21 10.34 -28.22
N VAL A 182 -4.25 10.81 -27.42
CA VAL A 182 -3.58 9.96 -26.42
C VAL A 182 -4.23 10.22 -25.06
N LEU A 183 -4.91 9.22 -24.54
CA LEU A 183 -5.52 9.30 -23.21
C LEU A 183 -4.42 9.48 -22.15
N PRO A 184 -4.54 10.47 -21.24
CA PRO A 184 -3.52 10.74 -20.24
C PRO A 184 -3.33 9.56 -19.29
N ALA A 185 -2.10 9.33 -18.87
CA ALA A 185 -1.80 8.42 -17.76
C ALA A 185 -2.33 9.02 -16.43
N ILE A 186 -2.58 8.17 -15.46
CA ILE A 186 -2.83 8.62 -14.10
C ILE A 186 -1.51 8.65 -13.33
N SER A 187 -1.39 9.57 -12.37
CA SER A 187 -0.16 9.71 -11.56
C SER A 187 -0.11 8.76 -10.35
N ALA A 188 -1.16 7.97 -10.17
CA ALA A 188 -1.30 7.00 -9.08
C ALA A 188 -1.14 5.56 -9.59
N GLY A 189 -1.23 4.60 -8.69
CA GLY A 189 -1.25 3.17 -9.01
C GLY A 189 0.00 2.68 -9.74
N ILE A 190 -0.19 1.82 -10.72
CA ILE A 190 0.90 1.13 -11.44
C ILE A 190 1.83 2.12 -12.16
N ASP A 191 1.31 3.22 -12.69
CA ASP A 191 2.12 4.24 -13.34
C ASP A 191 3.09 4.90 -12.34
N SER A 192 2.72 5.00 -11.04
CA SER A 192 3.58 5.52 -9.98
C SER A 192 4.71 4.56 -9.56
N TRP A 193 4.61 3.28 -9.91
CA TRP A 193 5.59 2.28 -9.51
C TRP A 193 6.86 2.27 -10.37
N GLY A 194 6.93 3.07 -11.41
CA GLY A 194 8.10 3.17 -12.29
C GLY A 194 8.38 1.90 -13.10
N MET A 195 7.37 1.12 -13.41
CA MET A 195 7.47 -0.19 -14.06
C MET A 195 7.35 -0.15 -15.60
N SER A 196 7.47 0.99 -16.21
CA SER A 196 7.38 1.13 -17.68
C SER A 196 8.53 0.45 -18.44
N ALA A 197 9.69 0.26 -17.80
CA ALA A 197 10.90 -0.31 -18.40
C ALA A 197 11.28 -1.67 -17.78
N LEU A 198 10.36 -2.62 -17.74
CA LEU A 198 10.64 -3.97 -17.25
C LEU A 198 11.50 -4.78 -18.25
N ASN A 199 12.56 -5.41 -17.77
CA ASN A 199 13.41 -6.29 -18.57
C ASN A 199 12.59 -7.42 -19.23
N SER A 200 13.05 -7.91 -20.37
CA SER A 200 12.34 -8.99 -21.11
C SER A 200 12.38 -10.33 -20.39
N LYS A 201 13.42 -10.59 -19.62
CA LYS A 201 13.64 -11.85 -18.87
C LYS A 201 14.10 -11.53 -17.44
N ARG A 202 13.80 -12.44 -16.53
CA ARG A 202 14.22 -12.36 -15.13
C ARG A 202 14.56 -13.76 -14.61
N SER A 203 15.62 -13.86 -13.82
CA SER A 203 16.06 -15.10 -13.17
C SER A 203 15.66 -15.19 -11.70
N ASN A 204 15.35 -14.05 -11.09
CA ASN A 204 14.96 -13.92 -9.67
C ASN A 204 13.47 -13.68 -9.55
N LEU A 205 12.92 -13.84 -8.35
CA LEU A 205 11.55 -13.45 -8.02
C LEU A 205 11.29 -11.99 -8.42
N PHE A 206 10.08 -11.74 -8.89
CA PHE A 206 9.58 -10.41 -9.17
C PHE A 206 8.48 -10.08 -8.17
N GLU A 207 8.55 -8.91 -7.59
CA GLU A 207 7.61 -8.46 -6.56
C GLU A 207 6.97 -7.15 -6.97
N LEU A 208 5.65 -7.06 -6.77
CA LEU A 208 4.88 -5.83 -6.91
C LEU A 208 4.78 -5.13 -5.55
N PRO A 209 4.70 -3.80 -5.51
CA PRO A 209 4.51 -3.05 -4.28
C PRO A 209 3.23 -3.41 -3.51
N SER A 210 2.16 -3.79 -4.22
CA SER A 210 0.88 -4.18 -3.64
C SER A 210 0.05 -5.01 -4.62
N LEU A 211 -1.02 -5.66 -4.13
CA LEU A 211 -2.16 -6.02 -4.96
C LEU A 211 -2.88 -4.75 -5.36
N ILE A 212 -3.47 -4.71 -6.56
CA ILE A 212 -4.12 -3.51 -7.06
C ILE A 212 -5.30 -3.85 -7.94
N ARG A 213 -6.36 -3.03 -7.83
CA ARG A 213 -7.43 -2.92 -8.79
C ARG A 213 -7.58 -1.45 -9.16
N GLU A 214 -7.34 -1.15 -10.43
CA GLU A 214 -7.33 0.20 -10.95
C GLU A 214 -8.32 0.30 -12.10
N GLU A 215 -9.20 1.30 -12.05
CA GLU A 215 -10.20 1.60 -13.07
C GLU A 215 -10.11 3.07 -13.44
N VAL A 216 -9.97 3.35 -14.72
CA VAL A 216 -9.96 4.71 -15.24
C VAL A 216 -11.03 4.84 -16.31
N THR A 217 -11.94 5.78 -16.13
CA THR A 217 -12.97 6.14 -17.09
C THR A 217 -12.62 7.46 -17.76
N TYR A 218 -12.51 7.45 -19.09
CA TYR A 218 -12.31 8.65 -19.89
C TYR A 218 -13.61 8.98 -20.62
N THR A 219 -14.03 10.24 -20.53
CA THR A 219 -15.08 10.80 -21.38
C THR A 219 -14.40 11.67 -22.45
N VAL A 220 -14.36 11.17 -23.68
CA VAL A 220 -13.72 11.86 -24.80
C VAL A 220 -14.79 12.57 -25.61
N THR A 221 -14.61 13.89 -25.83
CA THR A 221 -15.49 14.71 -26.65
C THR A 221 -14.75 15.12 -27.92
N PRO A 222 -15.00 14.45 -29.06
CA PRO A 222 -14.40 14.85 -30.34
C PRO A 222 -15.03 16.14 -30.87
N ALA A 223 -14.29 16.87 -31.70
CA ALA A 223 -14.85 17.99 -32.43
C ALA A 223 -15.93 17.54 -33.42
N GLU A 224 -16.80 18.50 -33.80
CA GLU A 224 -17.91 18.22 -34.73
C GLU A 224 -17.39 17.63 -36.05
N GLY A 225 -18.05 16.59 -36.52
CA GLY A 225 -17.69 15.88 -37.77
C GLY A 225 -16.62 14.81 -37.61
N MET A 226 -15.88 14.73 -36.49
CA MET A 226 -14.91 13.65 -36.24
C MET A 226 -15.62 12.35 -35.94
N LYS A 227 -15.12 11.25 -36.55
CA LYS A 227 -15.64 9.89 -36.34
C LYS A 227 -14.55 8.99 -35.79
N LEU A 228 -14.88 8.25 -34.74
CA LEU A 228 -13.97 7.26 -34.14
C LEU A 228 -13.62 6.17 -35.18
N GLN A 229 -12.33 6.00 -35.46
CA GLN A 229 -11.77 4.96 -36.31
C GLN A 229 -11.25 3.77 -35.48
N THR A 230 -10.91 4.01 -34.21
CA THR A 230 -10.47 2.95 -33.30
C THR A 230 -11.57 1.92 -33.10
N SER A 231 -11.21 0.64 -33.14
CA SER A 231 -12.15 -0.47 -32.90
C SER A 231 -12.79 -0.35 -31.51
N THR A 232 -14.11 -0.48 -31.47
CA THR A 232 -14.91 -0.52 -30.24
C THR A 232 -15.00 -1.92 -29.63
N LYS A 233 -14.34 -2.92 -30.23
CA LYS A 233 -14.29 -4.28 -29.68
C LYS A 233 -13.56 -4.27 -28.34
N GLU A 234 -14.16 -4.90 -27.33
CA GLU A 234 -13.52 -5.07 -26.03
C GLU A 234 -12.18 -5.80 -26.19
N GLN A 235 -11.16 -5.28 -25.56
CA GLN A 235 -9.85 -5.89 -25.47
C GLN A 235 -9.64 -6.43 -24.06
N VAL A 236 -9.25 -7.69 -23.96
CA VAL A 236 -9.03 -8.39 -22.70
C VAL A 236 -7.74 -9.18 -22.77
N ILE A 237 -6.84 -8.92 -21.81
CA ILE A 237 -5.69 -9.78 -21.55
C ILE A 237 -5.86 -10.36 -20.16
N SER A 238 -5.94 -11.68 -20.05
CA SER A 238 -6.14 -12.38 -18.78
C SER A 238 -4.99 -13.36 -18.51
N LYS A 239 -4.56 -13.41 -17.27
CA LYS A 239 -3.58 -14.36 -16.72
C LYS A 239 -4.14 -14.92 -15.39
N PRO A 240 -3.64 -16.04 -14.87
CA PRO A 240 -4.14 -16.61 -13.61
C PRO A 240 -4.09 -15.65 -12.41
N PHE A 241 -3.25 -14.63 -12.49
CA PHE A 241 -2.96 -13.68 -11.40
C PHE A 241 -3.35 -12.24 -11.73
N GLY A 242 -4.10 -12.01 -12.81
CA GLY A 242 -4.55 -10.66 -13.13
C GLY A 242 -5.17 -10.53 -14.52
N LYS A 243 -5.74 -9.36 -14.76
CA LYS A 243 -6.48 -9.05 -15.98
C LYS A 243 -6.35 -7.57 -16.32
N VAL A 244 -6.23 -7.28 -17.62
CA VAL A 244 -6.36 -5.92 -18.16
C VAL A 244 -7.53 -5.91 -19.14
N THR A 245 -8.38 -4.89 -19.06
CA THR A 245 -9.48 -4.69 -20.01
C THR A 245 -9.47 -3.26 -20.54
N ARG A 246 -9.92 -3.10 -21.78
CA ARG A 246 -10.25 -1.82 -22.40
C ARG A 246 -11.56 -1.93 -23.14
N THR A 247 -12.54 -1.09 -22.79
CA THR A 247 -13.83 -0.98 -23.45
C THR A 247 -14.00 0.43 -24.00
N ILE A 248 -14.45 0.55 -25.23
CA ILE A 248 -14.72 1.82 -25.91
C ILE A 248 -16.20 1.81 -26.32
N THR A 249 -16.97 2.77 -25.81
CA THR A 249 -18.41 2.86 -26.00
C THR A 249 -18.79 4.24 -26.50
N PRO A 250 -19.24 4.41 -27.75
CA PRO A 250 -19.83 5.67 -28.21
C PRO A 250 -21.12 5.98 -27.45
N LYS A 251 -21.24 7.22 -26.94
CA LYS A 251 -22.40 7.73 -26.19
C LYS A 251 -22.84 9.09 -26.73
N GLY A 252 -23.67 9.10 -27.76
CA GLY A 252 -24.09 10.34 -28.41
C GLY A 252 -22.89 11.08 -28.99
N ASN A 253 -22.64 12.31 -28.51
CA ASN A 253 -21.51 13.14 -28.95
C ASN A 253 -20.20 12.87 -28.19
N THR A 254 -20.18 11.90 -27.32
CA THR A 254 -18.99 11.54 -26.54
C THR A 254 -18.65 10.08 -26.72
N ILE A 255 -17.41 9.72 -26.35
CA ILE A 255 -16.94 8.35 -26.33
C ILE A 255 -16.45 8.05 -24.92
N GLU A 256 -17.02 7.04 -24.32
CA GLU A 256 -16.54 6.54 -23.03
C GLU A 256 -15.50 5.46 -23.26
N VAL A 257 -14.34 5.60 -22.63
CA VAL A 257 -13.29 4.58 -22.60
C VAL A 257 -13.06 4.17 -21.17
N VAL A 258 -13.33 2.90 -20.87
CA VAL A 258 -13.05 2.33 -19.56
C VAL A 258 -11.86 1.40 -19.68
N ARG A 259 -10.83 1.65 -18.87
CA ARG A 259 -9.66 0.77 -18.74
C ARG A 259 -9.62 0.25 -17.32
N THR A 260 -9.38 -1.05 -17.16
CA THR A 260 -9.19 -1.66 -15.85
C THR A 260 -7.95 -2.53 -15.83
N ILE A 261 -7.25 -2.56 -14.71
CA ILE A 261 -6.24 -3.56 -14.42
C ILE A 261 -6.48 -4.12 -13.02
N GLU A 262 -6.34 -5.42 -12.89
CA GLU A 262 -6.41 -6.13 -11.63
C GLU A 262 -5.20 -7.05 -11.53
N LEU A 263 -4.44 -6.93 -10.43
CA LEU A 263 -3.32 -7.80 -10.09
C LEU A 263 -3.57 -8.36 -8.68
N ASN A 264 -3.79 -9.66 -8.61
CA ASN A 264 -4.19 -10.40 -7.41
C ASN A 264 -3.09 -11.30 -6.84
N LYS A 265 -1.87 -11.11 -7.29
CA LYS A 265 -0.66 -11.76 -6.79
C LYS A 265 0.48 -10.75 -6.75
N GLN A 266 1.32 -10.81 -5.72
CA GLN A 266 2.43 -9.88 -5.55
C GLN A 266 3.80 -10.48 -5.89
N GLN A 267 4.04 -11.75 -5.58
CA GLN A 267 5.29 -12.43 -5.88
C GLN A 267 5.14 -13.34 -7.11
N PHE A 268 6.07 -13.23 -8.04
CA PHE A 268 6.07 -13.99 -9.27
C PHE A 268 7.39 -14.72 -9.44
N THR A 269 7.30 -16.00 -9.77
CA THR A 269 8.46 -16.80 -10.18
C THR A 269 8.98 -16.33 -11.54
N PRO A 270 10.23 -16.68 -11.92
CA PRO A 270 10.75 -16.40 -13.26
C PRO A 270 9.86 -16.94 -14.38
N ALA A 271 9.18 -18.06 -14.16
CA ALA A 271 8.25 -18.65 -15.13
C ALA A 271 6.97 -17.81 -15.33
N GLU A 272 6.48 -17.17 -14.27
CA GLU A 272 5.29 -16.30 -14.29
C GLU A 272 5.59 -14.89 -14.76
N TYR A 273 6.86 -14.47 -14.70
CA TYR A 273 7.28 -13.10 -14.95
C TYR A 273 6.84 -12.57 -16.33
N SER A 274 6.93 -13.36 -17.37
CA SER A 274 6.49 -12.94 -18.72
C SER A 274 5.01 -12.57 -18.75
N GLY A 275 4.19 -13.29 -17.98
CA GLY A 275 2.76 -13.03 -17.87
C GLY A 275 2.44 -11.73 -17.14
N VAL A 276 3.02 -11.49 -15.97
CA VAL A 276 2.80 -10.23 -15.23
C VAL A 276 3.38 -9.06 -15.99
N ARG A 277 4.56 -9.21 -16.61
CA ARG A 277 5.15 -8.18 -17.47
C ARG A 277 4.21 -7.79 -18.60
N SER A 278 3.54 -8.75 -19.24
CA SER A 278 2.59 -8.46 -20.32
C SER A 278 1.39 -7.64 -19.84
N LEU A 279 0.85 -7.91 -18.65
CA LEU A 279 -0.24 -7.13 -18.08
C LEU A 279 0.19 -5.70 -17.76
N ILE A 280 1.34 -5.53 -17.12
CA ILE A 280 1.88 -4.21 -16.77
C ILE A 280 2.20 -3.41 -18.05
N HIS A 281 2.82 -4.06 -19.05
CA HIS A 281 3.13 -3.40 -20.32
C HIS A 281 1.86 -2.97 -21.06
N GLU A 282 0.82 -3.81 -21.11
CA GLU A 282 -0.46 -3.45 -21.69
C GLU A 282 -1.08 -2.22 -21.02
N TRP A 283 -0.94 -2.12 -19.70
CA TRP A 283 -1.45 -0.98 -18.95
C TRP A 283 -0.64 0.29 -19.16
N THR A 284 0.68 0.21 -19.10
CA THR A 284 1.60 1.37 -19.09
C THR A 284 1.96 1.88 -20.48
N ASN A 285 1.86 1.03 -21.54
CA ASN A 285 2.24 1.43 -22.90
C ASN A 285 1.33 2.57 -23.42
N PRO A 286 1.89 3.72 -23.81
CA PRO A 286 1.13 4.84 -24.40
C PRO A 286 0.31 4.43 -25.63
N ASP A 287 0.81 3.52 -26.48
CA ASP A 287 0.13 3.07 -27.69
C ASP A 287 -1.25 2.45 -27.39
N ASN A 288 -1.40 1.81 -26.23
CA ASN A 288 -2.66 1.23 -25.77
C ASN A 288 -3.64 2.29 -25.20
N ARG A 289 -3.24 3.56 -25.20
CA ARG A 289 -4.07 4.72 -24.82
C ARG A 289 -4.43 5.61 -26.02
N VAL A 290 -4.10 5.18 -27.21
CA VAL A 290 -4.39 5.94 -28.44
C VAL A 290 -5.80 5.68 -28.94
N LEU A 291 -6.50 6.76 -29.27
CA LEU A 291 -7.72 6.74 -30.07
C LEU A 291 -7.46 7.47 -31.38
N LEU A 292 -7.95 6.91 -32.47
CA LEU A 292 -7.88 7.49 -33.82
C LEU A 292 -9.27 7.96 -34.24
N PHE A 293 -9.37 9.17 -34.76
CA PHE A 293 -10.56 9.79 -35.29
C PHE A 293 -10.39 10.16 -36.74
#